data_b7900c088dc69bd5ea468c5deb28ca40
#
_entry.id   b7900c088dc69bd5ea468c5deb28ca40
#
_cell.length_a   1.000
_cell.length_b   1.000
_cell.length_c   1.000
_cell.angle_alpha   90.00
_cell.angle_beta   90.00
_cell.angle_gamma   90.00
#
_symmetry.space_group_name_H-M   'P 1'
#
loop_
_entity.id
_entity.type
_entity.pdbx_description
1 polymer ?
#
loop_
_entity_poly.entity_id
_entity_poly.type
_entity_poly.pdbx_seq_one_letter_code
_entity_poly.pdbx_strand_id
1 'polypeptide(L)'
;MTKPGKAHIPSSSSHTTRQAAVVNAFRHAWKAYKSYAWGRDELMPVSRRYSTWFDVGLTLVDSLDTMWIMDLKEEFAEAKAWVKNSLKFDKNKYVNLFEVTIRVLGCLLSSYHLTGDEMFLTKAVSV
;
A
#
# COMPACT_ATOMS: atom_id res chain seq x y z
N MET A 1 19.46 -15.03 12.87
CA MET A 1 18.17 -14.42 12.49
C MET A 1 17.33 -15.45 11.75
N THR A 2 16.30 -15.96 12.37
CA THR A 2 15.36 -16.88 11.73
C THR A 2 14.52 -16.10 10.71
N LYS A 3 14.50 -16.54 9.45
CA LYS A 3 13.60 -15.97 8.42
C LYS A 3 12.15 -16.05 8.91
N PRO A 4 11.36 -14.98 8.81
CA PRO A 4 9.95 -15.05 9.15
C PRO A 4 9.30 -16.12 8.29
N GLY A 5 8.57 -17.05 8.94
CA GLY A 5 7.80 -18.06 8.24
C GLY A 5 6.78 -17.40 7.34
N LYS A 6 6.69 -17.83 6.08
CA LYS A 6 5.66 -17.37 5.16
C LYS A 6 4.30 -17.59 5.79
N ALA A 7 3.55 -16.53 6.05
CA ALA A 7 2.16 -16.64 6.44
C ALA A 7 1.41 -17.40 5.34
N HIS A 8 0.88 -18.57 5.65
CA HIS A 8 0.11 -19.37 4.71
C HIS A 8 -1.26 -18.69 4.51
N ILE A 9 -1.39 -17.96 3.42
CA ILE A 9 -2.70 -17.50 2.95
C ILE A 9 -3.29 -18.66 2.14
N PRO A 10 -4.49 -19.17 2.49
CA PRO A 10 -5.11 -20.25 1.72
C PRO A 10 -5.27 -19.84 0.26
N SER A 11 -4.79 -20.68 -0.65
CA SER A 11 -4.97 -20.50 -2.10
C SER A 11 -6.45 -20.41 -2.44
N SER A 12 -6.80 -19.40 -3.24
CA SER A 12 -8.07 -19.10 -3.91
C SER A 12 -9.18 -20.17 -3.83
N SER A 13 -9.76 -20.37 -2.66
CA SER A 13 -11.06 -20.96 -2.52
C SER A 13 -12.07 -19.83 -2.54
N SER A 14 -13.09 -19.95 -3.37
CA SER A 14 -14.21 -19.04 -3.57
C SER A 14 -14.43 -18.06 -2.41
N HIS A 15 -14.13 -16.79 -2.62
CA HIS A 15 -14.49 -15.74 -1.65
C HIS A 15 -15.97 -15.87 -1.29
N THR A 16 -16.31 -15.78 -0.01
CA THR A 16 -17.70 -15.64 0.40
C THR A 16 -18.30 -14.41 -0.29
N THR A 17 -19.62 -14.35 -0.44
CA THR A 17 -20.31 -13.20 -1.04
C THR A 17 -19.89 -11.87 -0.40
N ARG A 18 -19.66 -11.86 0.92
CA ARG A 18 -19.21 -10.67 1.66
C ARG A 18 -17.76 -10.30 1.32
N GLN A 19 -16.86 -11.27 1.24
CA GLN A 19 -15.47 -11.03 0.83
C GLN A 19 -15.41 -10.47 -0.59
N ALA A 20 -16.18 -11.03 -1.53
CA ALA A 20 -16.27 -10.54 -2.90
C ALA A 20 -16.78 -9.09 -2.95
N ALA A 21 -17.77 -8.74 -2.14
CA ALA A 21 -18.28 -7.36 -2.04
C ALA A 21 -17.20 -6.39 -1.55
N VAL A 22 -16.41 -6.76 -0.54
CA VAL A 22 -15.30 -5.94 -0.03
C VAL A 22 -14.21 -5.76 -1.08
N VAL A 23 -13.80 -6.83 -1.76
CA VAL A 23 -12.82 -6.77 -2.86
C VAL A 23 -13.30 -5.85 -3.99
N ASN A 24 -14.58 -5.95 -4.37
CA ASN A 24 -15.16 -5.09 -5.41
C ASN A 24 -15.19 -3.62 -4.98
N ALA A 25 -15.52 -3.33 -3.73
CA ALA A 25 -15.47 -1.98 -3.18
C ALA A 25 -14.05 -1.41 -3.20
N PHE A 26 -13.05 -2.21 -2.80
CA PHE A 26 -11.65 -1.82 -2.89
C PHE A 26 -11.24 -1.50 -4.34
N ARG A 27 -11.52 -2.39 -5.28
CA ARG A 27 -11.22 -2.18 -6.70
C ARG A 27 -11.88 -0.94 -7.28
N HIS A 28 -13.11 -0.65 -6.88
CA HIS A 28 -13.80 0.57 -7.27
C HIS A 28 -13.03 1.82 -6.83
N ALA A 29 -12.66 1.89 -5.56
CA ALA A 29 -11.89 3.01 -4.99
C ALA A 29 -10.47 3.09 -5.61
N TRP A 30 -9.80 1.95 -5.75
CA TRP A 30 -8.46 1.86 -6.34
C TRP A 30 -8.40 2.34 -7.78
N LYS A 31 -9.39 1.97 -8.60
CA LYS A 31 -9.51 2.45 -9.98
C LYS A 31 -9.61 3.97 -10.06
N ALA A 32 -10.39 4.58 -9.18
CA ALA A 32 -10.51 6.03 -9.13
C ALA A 32 -9.20 6.69 -8.66
N TYR A 33 -8.57 6.15 -7.60
CA TYR A 33 -7.26 6.61 -7.14
C TYR A 33 -6.20 6.51 -8.25
N LYS A 34 -6.14 5.37 -8.94
CA LYS A 34 -5.19 5.15 -10.05
C LYS A 34 -5.41 6.17 -11.18
N SER A 35 -6.65 6.53 -11.49
CA SER A 35 -6.98 7.44 -12.58
C SER A 35 -6.67 8.90 -12.28
N TYR A 36 -6.81 9.34 -11.01
CA TYR A 36 -6.78 10.77 -10.68
C TYR A 36 -5.72 11.18 -9.64
N ALA A 37 -5.18 10.22 -8.90
CA ALA A 37 -4.28 10.50 -7.78
C ALA A 37 -3.10 9.54 -7.67
N TRP A 38 -2.72 8.85 -8.75
CA TRP A 38 -1.63 7.87 -8.71
C TRP A 38 -0.34 8.45 -8.14
N GLY A 39 0.18 7.80 -7.10
CA GLY A 39 1.40 8.25 -6.40
C GLY A 39 1.23 9.50 -5.54
N ARG A 40 0.00 9.98 -5.36
CA ARG A 40 -0.35 11.09 -4.46
C ARG A 40 -0.90 10.56 -3.15
N ASP A 41 -0.93 11.41 -2.12
CA ASP A 41 -1.35 10.95 -0.79
C ASP A 41 -2.84 10.63 -0.73
N GLU A 42 -3.68 11.45 -1.32
CA GLU A 42 -5.14 11.31 -1.25
C GLU A 42 -5.83 11.66 -2.56
N LEU A 43 -6.89 10.90 -2.86
CA LEU A 43 -7.86 11.25 -3.90
C LEU A 43 -8.96 12.14 -3.29
N MET A 44 -9.29 13.21 -3.99
CA MET A 44 -10.49 14.02 -3.75
C MET A 44 -11.58 13.55 -4.72
N PRO A 45 -12.46 12.62 -4.35
CA PRO A 45 -13.28 11.88 -5.31
C PRO A 45 -14.34 12.74 -6.02
N VAL A 46 -14.88 13.74 -5.34
CA VAL A 46 -15.92 14.63 -5.91
C VAL A 46 -15.33 15.55 -6.97
N SER A 47 -14.18 16.17 -6.68
CA SER A 47 -13.52 17.10 -7.60
C SER A 47 -12.58 16.42 -8.60
N ARG A 48 -12.33 15.11 -8.45
CA ARG A 48 -11.35 14.33 -9.22
C ARG A 48 -9.94 14.94 -9.18
N ARG A 49 -9.59 15.52 -8.05
CA ARG A 49 -8.27 16.12 -7.76
C ARG A 49 -7.53 15.27 -6.72
N TYR A 50 -6.34 15.69 -6.34
CA TYR A 50 -5.54 15.03 -5.33
C TYR A 50 -4.99 16.02 -4.30
N SER A 51 -4.60 15.51 -3.15
CA SER A 51 -3.85 16.19 -2.11
C SER A 51 -2.50 15.51 -1.87
N THR A 52 -1.48 16.30 -1.49
CA THR A 52 -0.12 15.82 -1.20
C THR A 52 0.39 16.46 0.09
N TRP A 53 -0.12 16.00 1.21
CA TRP A 53 0.27 16.55 2.51
C TRP A 53 1.51 15.86 3.11
N PHE A 54 1.72 14.56 2.90
CA PHE A 54 2.96 13.85 3.21
C PHE A 54 3.93 13.77 2.03
N ASP A 55 3.39 13.72 0.83
CA ASP A 55 4.12 13.55 -0.41
C ASP A 55 4.90 12.22 -0.51
N VAL A 56 4.27 11.15 -0.04
CA VAL A 56 4.82 9.78 -0.03
C VAL A 56 3.91 8.78 -0.75
N GLY A 57 2.86 9.25 -1.44
CA GLY A 57 1.88 8.36 -2.05
C GLY A 57 1.11 7.56 -1.00
N LEU A 58 0.64 8.24 0.04
CA LEU A 58 0.14 7.63 1.27
C LEU A 58 -0.94 6.57 1.04
N THR A 59 -1.96 6.85 0.21
CA THR A 59 -3.01 5.87 -0.12
C THR A 59 -2.42 4.62 -0.77
N LEU A 60 -1.43 4.77 -1.64
CA LEU A 60 -0.77 3.65 -2.31
C LEU A 60 0.01 2.80 -1.31
N VAL A 61 0.80 3.43 -0.45
CA VAL A 61 1.59 2.74 0.58
C VAL A 61 0.68 2.03 1.58
N ASP A 62 -0.32 2.72 2.11
CA ASP A 62 -1.31 2.16 3.06
C ASP A 62 -2.14 0.99 2.50
N SER A 63 -2.17 0.83 1.18
CA SER A 63 -2.97 -0.21 0.53
C SER A 63 -2.20 -1.51 0.26
N LEU A 64 -0.88 -1.55 0.43
CA LEU A 64 -0.02 -2.66 0.02
C LEU A 64 -0.39 -3.99 0.70
N ASP A 65 -0.44 -4.01 2.01
CA ASP A 65 -0.76 -5.23 2.77
C ASP A 65 -2.22 -5.64 2.58
N THR A 66 -3.13 -4.69 2.46
CA THR A 66 -4.53 -4.93 2.12
C THR A 66 -4.68 -5.61 0.75
N MET A 67 -3.98 -5.12 -0.28
CA MET A 67 -3.98 -5.75 -1.60
C MET A 67 -3.41 -7.17 -1.55
N TRP A 68 -2.36 -7.40 -0.78
CA TRP A 68 -1.79 -8.71 -0.60
C TRP A 68 -2.77 -9.69 0.05
N ILE A 69 -3.42 -9.27 1.16
CA ILE A 69 -4.40 -10.08 1.88
C ILE A 69 -5.64 -10.39 1.01
N MET A 70 -6.05 -9.45 0.15
CA MET A 70 -7.17 -9.62 -0.78
C MET A 70 -6.82 -10.42 -2.05
N ASP A 71 -5.58 -10.90 -2.19
CA ASP A 71 -5.06 -11.60 -3.39
C ASP A 71 -5.16 -10.75 -4.68
N LEU A 72 -5.01 -9.43 -4.56
CA LEU A 72 -5.02 -8.47 -5.66
C LEU A 72 -3.61 -8.35 -6.27
N LYS A 73 -3.16 -9.39 -6.96
CA LYS A 73 -1.76 -9.55 -7.40
C LYS A 73 -1.32 -8.50 -8.41
N GLU A 74 -2.19 -8.11 -9.33
CA GLU A 74 -1.89 -7.12 -10.36
C GLU A 74 -1.76 -5.73 -9.74
N GLU A 75 -2.74 -5.32 -8.94
CA GLU A 75 -2.75 -4.06 -8.23
C GLU A 75 -1.55 -3.95 -7.28
N PHE A 76 -1.24 -5.03 -6.56
CA PHE A 76 -0.06 -5.10 -5.69
C PHE A 76 1.25 -4.97 -6.47
N ALA A 77 1.40 -5.63 -7.61
CA ALA A 77 2.61 -5.57 -8.42
C ALA A 77 2.87 -4.15 -8.96
N GLU A 78 1.82 -3.47 -9.41
CA GLU A 78 1.91 -2.06 -9.86
C GLU A 78 2.32 -1.13 -8.70
N ALA A 79 1.66 -1.26 -7.55
CA ALA A 79 1.97 -0.47 -6.37
C ALA A 79 3.39 -0.72 -5.85
N LYS A 80 3.82 -1.99 -5.79
CA LYS A 80 5.18 -2.38 -5.44
C LYS A 80 6.22 -1.76 -6.39
N ALA A 81 5.97 -1.77 -7.69
CA ALA A 81 6.86 -1.16 -8.67
C ALA A 81 6.99 0.36 -8.43
N TRP A 82 5.90 1.04 -8.11
CA TRP A 82 5.94 2.45 -7.76
C TRP A 82 6.74 2.70 -6.46
N VAL A 83 6.52 1.91 -5.42
CA VAL A 83 7.28 1.99 -4.14
C VAL A 83 8.77 1.82 -4.39
N LYS A 84 9.15 0.82 -5.18
CA LYS A 84 10.56 0.56 -5.51
C LYS A 84 11.21 1.75 -6.21
N ASN A 85 10.54 2.33 -7.20
CA ASN A 85 11.14 3.28 -8.13
C ASN A 85 10.94 4.74 -7.73
N SER A 86 9.85 5.05 -7.04
CA SER A 86 9.39 6.44 -6.85
C SER A 86 9.30 6.87 -5.38
N LEU A 87 9.10 5.94 -4.43
CA LEU A 87 9.00 6.29 -3.02
C LEU A 87 10.35 6.76 -2.48
N LYS A 88 10.38 8.00 -1.99
CA LYS A 88 11.54 8.65 -1.37
C LYS A 88 11.11 9.41 -0.12
N PHE A 89 12.03 9.48 0.85
CA PHE A 89 11.82 10.16 2.13
C PHE A 89 12.74 11.38 2.33
N ASP A 90 13.57 11.70 1.35
CA ASP A 90 14.52 12.82 1.35
C ASP A 90 13.86 14.19 1.08
N LYS A 91 12.63 14.36 1.55
CA LYS A 91 11.84 15.58 1.29
C LYS A 91 11.85 16.51 2.50
N ASN A 92 12.09 17.80 2.25
CA ASN A 92 12.02 18.83 3.29
C ASN A 92 10.54 19.20 3.56
N LYS A 93 9.86 18.34 4.33
CA LYS A 93 8.46 18.54 4.74
C LYS A 93 8.28 18.23 6.22
N TYR A 94 7.47 19.03 6.88
CA TYR A 94 6.99 18.68 8.22
C TYR A 94 5.95 17.55 8.09
N VAL A 95 6.18 16.46 8.82
CA VAL A 95 5.29 15.32 8.86
C VAL A 95 4.89 15.02 10.31
N ASN A 96 3.70 14.47 10.50
CA ASN A 96 3.28 13.96 11.80
C ASN A 96 3.99 12.64 12.06
N LEU A 97 4.85 12.59 13.09
CA LEU A 97 5.64 11.40 13.43
C LEU A 97 4.75 10.18 13.73
N PHE A 98 3.63 10.39 14.41
CA PHE A 98 2.70 9.30 14.72
C PHE A 98 2.12 8.68 13.44
N GLU A 99 1.60 9.52 12.55
CA GLU A 99 1.02 9.08 11.27
C GLU A 99 2.04 8.37 10.37
N VAL A 100 3.25 8.91 10.25
CA VAL A 100 4.34 8.26 9.48
C VAL A 100 4.67 6.89 10.05
N THR A 101 4.76 6.79 11.38
CA THR A 101 5.10 5.54 12.05
C THR A 101 4.05 4.46 11.83
N ILE A 102 2.77 4.76 12.05
CA ILE A 102 1.72 3.74 11.96
C ILE A 102 1.34 3.43 10.51
N ARG A 103 1.38 4.39 9.60
CA ARG A 103 0.91 4.24 8.22
C ARG A 103 2.05 3.85 7.28
N VAL A 104 3.12 4.63 7.20
CA VAL A 104 4.20 4.38 6.24
C VAL A 104 5.12 3.27 6.71
N LEU A 105 5.76 3.45 7.87
CA LEU A 105 6.66 2.44 8.44
C LEU A 105 5.92 1.13 8.73
N GLY A 106 4.75 1.22 9.38
CA GLY A 106 3.92 0.06 9.71
C GLY A 106 3.53 -0.75 8.48
N CYS A 107 3.08 -0.11 7.40
CA CYS A 107 2.68 -0.80 6.19
C CYS A 107 3.86 -1.42 5.42
N LEU A 108 5.02 -0.75 5.36
CA LEU A 108 6.22 -1.32 4.75
C LEU A 108 6.70 -2.56 5.52
N LEU A 109 6.71 -2.53 6.85
CA LEU A 109 7.06 -3.68 7.68
C LEU A 109 6.02 -4.82 7.56
N SER A 110 4.73 -4.50 7.53
CA SER A 110 3.65 -5.46 7.27
C SER A 110 3.81 -6.14 5.91
N SER A 111 4.07 -5.36 4.86
CA SER A 111 4.31 -5.87 3.52
C SER A 111 5.53 -6.77 3.45
N TYR A 112 6.63 -6.40 4.13
CA TYR A 112 7.81 -7.27 4.26
C TYR A 112 7.45 -8.58 4.96
N HIS A 113 6.74 -8.52 6.08
CA HIS A 113 6.36 -9.71 6.84
C HIS A 113 5.48 -10.67 6.02
N LEU A 114 4.53 -10.14 5.28
CA LEU A 114 3.59 -10.94 4.47
C LEU A 114 4.25 -11.54 3.22
N THR A 115 5.14 -10.79 2.56
CA THR A 115 5.71 -11.18 1.26
C THR A 115 7.09 -11.83 1.35
N GLY A 116 7.87 -11.48 2.39
CA GLY A 116 9.28 -11.82 2.50
C GLY A 116 10.19 -11.01 1.57
N ASP A 117 9.67 -9.95 0.93
CA ASP A 117 10.43 -9.13 -0.02
C ASP A 117 11.24 -8.06 0.70
N GLU A 118 12.57 -8.22 0.68
CA GLU A 118 13.53 -7.32 1.35
C GLU A 118 13.50 -5.88 0.82
N MET A 119 12.94 -5.62 -0.34
CA MET A 119 12.75 -4.28 -0.86
C MET A 119 11.91 -3.42 0.11
N PHE A 120 10.86 -4.00 0.69
CA PHE A 120 10.04 -3.28 1.67
C PHE A 120 10.80 -2.98 2.96
N LEU A 121 11.64 -3.92 3.45
CA LEU A 121 12.48 -3.69 4.61
C LEU A 121 13.50 -2.58 4.34
N THR A 122 14.14 -2.59 3.17
CA THR A 122 15.08 -1.54 2.76
C THR A 122 14.41 -0.16 2.75
N LYS A 123 13.18 -0.07 2.24
CA LYS A 123 12.41 1.17 2.27
C LYS A 123 12.00 1.58 3.69
N ALA A 124 11.64 0.62 4.53
CA ALA A 124 11.27 0.89 5.93
C ALA A 124 12.43 1.48 6.75
N VAL A 125 13.67 1.02 6.51
CA VAL A 125 14.87 1.56 7.19
C VAL A 125 15.18 3.00 6.76
N SER A 126 14.69 3.44 5.60
CA SER A 126 14.91 4.80 5.09
C SER A 126 13.84 5.83 5.51
N VAL A 127 12.80 5.39 6.26
CA VAL A 127 11.78 6.26 6.84
C VAL A 127 12.36 7.01 8.04
#